data_52faa2bd635348ec651b1036d091dace
#
_entry.id   52faa2bd635348ec651b1036d091dace
#
_cell.length_a   1.000
_cell.length_b   1.000
_cell.length_c   1.000
_cell.angle_alpha   90.00
_cell.angle_beta   90.00
_cell.angle_gamma   90.00
#
_symmetry.space_group_name_H-M   'P 1'
#
loop_
_entity.id
_entity.type
_entity.pdbx_description
1 polymer ?
#
loop_
_entity_poly.entity_id
_entity_poly.type
_entity_poly.pdbx_seq_one_letter_code
_entity_poly.pdbx_strand_id
1 'polypeptide(L)'
;MSDEITDEEIDLSIPLWKANIYSFPIFILSLIVTVFPYSFLWGTEKIYSQFSSTSNFLLLILIFFVGIILHEIIHAISWVTFAKIPFSKIKFGFNLKSLSPYAHCGEAVTAKVYRIALLTPAIILGLIPILISFVSGSVWFFVTGLLFTVTACGDFLIFWLIRKVRNDQLVADHPERAGCKVVGE
;
A
#
# COMPACT_ATOMS: atom_id res chain seq x y z
N MET A 1 -46.69 4.77 -9.74
CA MET A 1 -45.85 3.58 -9.52
C MET A 1 -44.43 4.10 -9.64
N SER A 2 -43.90 4.55 -8.52
CA SER A 2 -42.53 5.13 -8.44
C SER A 2 -41.55 4.00 -8.41
N ASP A 3 -40.77 3.84 -9.49
CA ASP A 3 -39.62 2.98 -9.51
C ASP A 3 -38.66 3.48 -8.41
N GLU A 4 -38.60 2.79 -7.30
CA GLU A 4 -37.52 2.89 -6.34
C GLU A 4 -36.24 2.42 -7.08
N ILE A 5 -35.48 3.40 -7.54
CA ILE A 5 -34.08 3.16 -7.93
C ILE A 5 -33.38 2.82 -6.61
N THR A 6 -33.28 1.54 -6.32
CA THR A 6 -32.40 1.05 -5.27
C THR A 6 -30.99 1.38 -5.73
N ASP A 7 -30.36 2.37 -5.10
CA ASP A 7 -28.93 2.63 -5.18
C ASP A 7 -28.20 1.33 -4.75
N GLU A 8 -27.93 0.44 -5.69
CA GLU A 8 -27.12 -0.74 -5.40
C GLU A 8 -25.70 -0.30 -5.09
N GLU A 9 -25.39 -0.17 -3.80
CA GLU A 9 -24.01 -0.05 -3.36
C GLU A 9 -23.20 -1.26 -3.85
N ILE A 10 -22.29 -1.06 -4.78
CA ILE A 10 -21.39 -2.12 -5.23
C ILE A 10 -20.26 -2.27 -4.22
N ASP A 11 -20.28 -3.35 -3.43
CA ASP A 11 -19.20 -3.67 -2.48
C ASP A 11 -18.05 -4.37 -3.20
N LEU A 12 -16.92 -3.65 -3.34
CA LEU A 12 -15.67 -4.11 -3.92
C LEU A 12 -14.64 -4.46 -2.83
N SER A 13 -15.08 -4.86 -1.66
CA SER A 13 -14.21 -5.25 -0.56
C SER A 13 -14.16 -6.77 -0.38
N ILE A 14 -13.08 -7.23 0.22
CA ILE A 14 -12.87 -8.64 0.56
C ILE A 14 -12.47 -8.77 2.04
N PRO A 15 -12.78 -9.90 2.70
CA PRO A 15 -12.30 -10.16 4.06
C PRO A 15 -10.77 -10.10 4.15
N LEU A 16 -10.22 -9.54 5.23
CA LEU A 16 -8.78 -9.34 5.41
C LEU A 16 -7.96 -10.63 5.22
N TRP A 17 -8.46 -11.77 5.70
CA TRP A 17 -7.75 -13.05 5.51
C TRP A 17 -7.64 -13.47 4.04
N LYS A 18 -8.68 -13.18 3.21
CA LYS A 18 -8.62 -13.40 1.76
C LYS A 18 -7.68 -12.41 1.10
N ALA A 19 -7.65 -11.16 1.58
CA ALA A 19 -6.72 -10.15 1.08
C ALA A 19 -5.26 -10.62 1.23
N ASN A 20 -4.89 -11.19 2.37
CA ASN A 20 -3.56 -11.76 2.58
C ASN A 20 -3.23 -12.87 1.58
N ILE A 21 -4.19 -13.79 1.31
CA ILE A 21 -3.97 -14.88 0.34
C ILE A 21 -3.85 -14.32 -1.10
N TYR A 22 -4.71 -13.40 -1.48
CA TYR A 22 -4.72 -12.84 -2.85
C TYR A 22 -3.57 -11.86 -3.10
N SER A 23 -3.00 -11.27 -2.07
CA SER A 23 -1.77 -10.47 -2.17
C SER A 23 -0.52 -11.34 -2.36
N PHE A 24 -0.57 -12.64 -2.06
CA PHE A 24 0.60 -13.51 -2.15
C PHE A 24 1.22 -13.61 -3.57
N PRO A 25 0.46 -13.76 -4.66
CA PRO A 25 1.03 -13.70 -6.01
C PRO A 25 1.70 -12.36 -6.32
N ILE A 26 1.14 -11.24 -5.83
CA ILE A 26 1.72 -9.90 -5.98
C ILE A 26 3.04 -9.81 -5.23
N PHE A 27 3.09 -10.34 -4.01
CA PHE A 27 4.31 -10.47 -3.22
C PHE A 27 5.41 -11.23 -3.97
N ILE A 28 5.10 -12.43 -4.49
CA ILE A 28 6.08 -13.24 -5.25
C ILE A 28 6.56 -12.50 -6.49
N LEU A 29 5.64 -11.87 -7.24
CA LEU A 29 6.00 -11.07 -8.41
C LEU A 29 6.92 -9.90 -8.04
N SER A 30 6.61 -9.20 -6.95
CA SER A 30 7.45 -8.10 -6.44
C SER A 30 8.86 -8.56 -6.11
N LEU A 31 9.00 -9.73 -5.45
CA LEU A 31 10.32 -10.33 -5.18
C LEU A 31 11.08 -10.62 -6.47
N ILE A 32 10.44 -11.28 -7.43
CA ILE A 32 11.11 -11.66 -8.69
C ILE A 32 11.58 -10.42 -9.44
N VAL A 33 10.70 -9.42 -9.61
CA VAL A 33 10.98 -8.20 -10.39
C VAL A 33 12.04 -7.30 -9.74
N THR A 34 12.21 -7.38 -8.43
CA THR A 34 13.18 -6.53 -7.72
C THR A 34 14.48 -7.27 -7.39
N VAL A 35 14.38 -8.49 -6.84
CA VAL A 35 15.56 -9.24 -6.37
C VAL A 35 16.39 -9.74 -7.53
N PHE A 36 15.76 -10.24 -8.59
CA PHE A 36 16.50 -10.78 -9.73
C PHE A 36 17.35 -9.71 -10.43
N PRO A 37 16.84 -8.53 -10.84
CA PRO A 37 17.65 -7.50 -11.45
C PRO A 37 18.73 -6.95 -10.51
N TYR A 38 18.41 -6.73 -9.23
CA TYR A 38 19.41 -6.25 -8.27
C TYR A 38 20.55 -7.25 -8.11
N SER A 39 20.23 -8.53 -7.94
CA SER A 39 21.23 -9.60 -7.79
C SER A 39 22.09 -9.77 -9.05
N PHE A 40 21.50 -9.61 -10.22
CA PHE A 40 22.22 -9.65 -11.48
C PHE A 40 23.21 -8.49 -11.63
N LEU A 41 22.84 -7.28 -11.21
CA LEU A 41 23.67 -6.07 -11.31
C LEU A 41 24.77 -6.01 -10.24
N TRP A 42 24.46 -6.38 -9.01
CA TRP A 42 25.27 -6.05 -7.83
C TRP A 42 25.72 -7.26 -7.01
N GLY A 43 25.18 -8.45 -7.30
CA GLY A 43 25.42 -9.67 -6.54
C GLY A 43 24.62 -9.71 -5.22
N THR A 44 24.45 -10.91 -4.66
CA THR A 44 23.74 -11.13 -3.39
C THR A 44 24.66 -11.05 -2.16
N GLU A 45 25.97 -11.20 -2.35
CA GLU A 45 26.95 -11.23 -1.25
C GLU A 45 26.96 -9.95 -0.42
N LYS A 46 26.72 -8.80 -1.08
CA LYS A 46 26.63 -7.49 -0.42
C LYS A 46 25.46 -7.42 0.56
N ILE A 47 24.32 -8.05 0.22
CA ILE A 47 23.14 -8.09 1.11
C ILE A 47 23.49 -8.88 2.36
N TYR A 48 24.08 -10.07 2.18
CA TYR A 48 24.46 -10.91 3.30
C TYR A 48 25.48 -10.23 4.21
N SER A 49 26.54 -9.67 3.66
CA SER A 49 27.58 -8.99 4.43
C SER A 49 27.03 -7.76 5.19
N GLN A 50 26.09 -7.01 4.59
CA GLN A 50 25.49 -5.84 5.23
C GLN A 50 24.69 -6.19 6.48
N PHE A 51 23.94 -7.30 6.45
CA PHE A 51 23.04 -7.70 7.55
C PHE A 51 23.60 -8.82 8.44
N SER A 52 24.85 -9.21 8.26
CA SER A 52 25.57 -10.06 9.21
C SER A 52 25.88 -9.33 10.54
N SER A 53 25.90 -8.01 10.54
CA SER A 53 26.06 -7.19 11.74
C SER A 53 24.74 -7.05 12.49
N THR A 54 24.73 -7.37 13.78
CA THR A 54 23.55 -7.21 14.66
C THR A 54 23.03 -5.77 14.67
N SER A 55 23.92 -4.77 14.67
CA SER A 55 23.52 -3.37 14.67
C SER A 55 22.77 -2.97 13.39
N ASN A 56 23.21 -3.44 12.23
CA ASN A 56 22.52 -3.19 10.96
C ASN A 56 21.16 -3.88 10.90
N PHE A 57 21.07 -5.08 11.45
CA PHE A 57 19.79 -5.80 11.54
C PHE A 57 18.79 -5.08 12.47
N LEU A 58 19.24 -4.61 13.64
CA LEU A 58 18.39 -3.82 14.55
C LEU A 58 17.98 -2.49 13.93
N LEU A 59 18.88 -1.83 13.19
CA LEU A 59 18.53 -0.61 12.44
C LEU A 59 17.47 -0.88 11.37
N LEU A 60 17.56 -2.01 10.66
CA LEU A 60 16.54 -2.39 9.68
C LEU A 60 15.17 -2.60 10.34
N ILE A 61 15.12 -3.24 11.50
CA ILE A 61 13.88 -3.41 12.28
C ILE A 61 13.31 -2.02 12.67
N LEU A 62 14.14 -1.11 13.14
CA LEU A 62 13.70 0.26 13.46
C LEU A 62 13.14 0.98 12.23
N ILE A 63 13.85 0.93 11.09
CA ILE A 63 13.42 1.51 9.82
C ILE A 63 12.07 0.92 9.40
N PHE A 64 11.88 -0.39 9.57
CA PHE A 64 10.62 -1.06 9.24
C PHE A 64 9.45 -0.51 10.05
N PHE A 65 9.57 -0.42 11.37
CA PHE A 65 8.50 0.12 12.22
C PHE A 65 8.19 1.59 11.96
N VAL A 66 9.23 2.42 11.81
CA VAL A 66 9.06 3.84 11.45
C VAL A 66 8.41 3.96 10.07
N GLY A 67 8.86 3.16 9.13
CA GLY A 67 8.35 3.19 7.75
C GLY A 67 6.91 2.72 7.62
N ILE A 68 6.45 1.77 8.44
CA ILE A 68 5.03 1.38 8.51
C ILE A 68 4.17 2.58 8.95
N ILE A 69 4.60 3.33 9.95
CA ILE A 69 3.89 4.54 10.39
C ILE A 69 3.88 5.60 9.27
N LEU A 70 5.02 5.79 8.60
CA LEU A 70 5.11 6.71 7.47
C LEU A 70 4.23 6.29 6.31
N HIS A 71 4.08 4.99 6.05
CA HIS A 71 3.19 4.44 5.04
C HIS A 71 1.75 4.93 5.23
N GLU A 72 1.21 4.77 6.45
CA GLU A 72 -0.14 5.23 6.79
C GLU A 72 -0.28 6.76 6.73
N ILE A 73 0.75 7.49 7.16
CA ILE A 73 0.77 8.95 7.07
C ILE A 73 0.75 9.41 5.60
N ILE A 74 1.44 8.71 4.70
CA ILE A 74 1.46 9.04 3.26
C ILE A 74 0.09 8.81 2.65
N HIS A 75 -0.66 7.75 3.02
CA HIS A 75 -2.07 7.61 2.63
C HIS A 75 -2.88 8.82 3.06
N ALA A 76 -2.77 9.22 4.33
CA ALA A 76 -3.48 10.36 4.87
C ALA A 76 -3.13 11.68 4.14
N ILE A 77 -1.85 11.94 3.92
CA ILE A 77 -1.38 13.12 3.15
C ILE A 77 -1.96 13.11 1.74
N SER A 78 -2.04 11.95 1.10
CA SER A 78 -2.60 11.82 -0.24
C SER A 78 -4.08 12.22 -0.27
N TRP A 79 -4.90 11.77 0.69
CA TRP A 79 -6.30 12.19 0.78
C TRP A 79 -6.46 13.69 1.07
N VAL A 80 -5.67 14.23 2.01
CA VAL A 80 -5.68 15.68 2.30
C VAL A 80 -5.30 16.49 1.06
N THR A 81 -4.30 16.04 0.33
CA THR A 81 -3.75 16.79 -0.82
C THR A 81 -4.66 16.70 -2.05
N PHE A 82 -5.10 15.51 -2.41
CA PHE A 82 -5.80 15.27 -3.67
C PHE A 82 -7.34 15.30 -3.55
N ALA A 83 -7.89 14.87 -2.40
CA ALA A 83 -9.33 14.93 -2.14
C ALA A 83 -9.74 16.19 -1.37
N LYS A 84 -8.79 16.99 -0.86
CA LYS A 84 -9.04 18.17 -0.01
C LYS A 84 -9.80 17.85 1.28
N ILE A 85 -9.71 16.60 1.76
CA ILE A 85 -10.35 16.17 3.00
C ILE A 85 -9.56 16.72 4.18
N PRO A 86 -10.20 17.31 5.18
CA PRO A 86 -9.52 17.75 6.40
C PRO A 86 -8.92 16.55 7.14
N PHE A 87 -7.73 16.72 7.70
CA PHE A 87 -7.01 15.66 8.42
C PHE A 87 -7.84 15.06 9.58
N SER A 88 -8.73 15.84 10.18
CA SER A 88 -9.66 15.41 11.24
C SER A 88 -10.64 14.30 10.82
N LYS A 89 -10.85 14.10 9.52
CA LYS A 89 -11.69 13.04 8.96
C LYS A 89 -10.96 11.73 8.71
N ILE A 90 -9.65 11.72 8.90
CA ILE A 90 -8.81 10.54 8.73
C ILE A 90 -8.62 9.88 10.10
N LYS A 91 -8.90 8.58 10.15
CA LYS A 91 -8.75 7.78 11.37
C LYS A 91 -7.57 6.84 11.21
N PHE A 92 -6.65 6.88 12.17
CA PHE A 92 -5.57 5.91 12.27
C PHE A 92 -5.90 4.86 13.31
N GLY A 93 -5.51 3.64 13.07
CA GLY A 93 -5.70 2.56 14.01
C GLY A 93 -4.78 1.37 13.78
N PHE A 94 -4.96 0.34 14.58
CA PHE A 94 -4.24 -0.91 14.46
C PHE A 94 -5.24 -2.07 14.52
N ASN A 95 -5.25 -2.90 13.50
CA ASN A 95 -6.10 -4.07 13.45
C ASN A 95 -5.36 -5.27 14.04
N LEU A 96 -5.77 -5.70 15.23
CA LEU A 96 -5.16 -6.84 15.93
C LEU A 96 -5.35 -8.18 15.21
N LYS A 97 -6.39 -8.34 14.39
CA LYS A 97 -6.64 -9.61 13.67
C LYS A 97 -5.71 -9.80 12.47
N SER A 98 -5.36 -8.71 11.79
CA SER A 98 -4.42 -8.71 10.66
C SER A 98 -3.01 -8.27 11.06
N LEU A 99 -2.80 -7.84 12.32
CA LEU A 99 -1.55 -7.28 12.84
C LEU A 99 -1.02 -6.14 11.97
N SER A 100 -1.92 -5.30 11.43
CA SER A 100 -1.57 -4.20 10.55
C SER A 100 -2.12 -2.87 11.05
N PRO A 101 -1.32 -1.80 11.01
CA PRO A 101 -1.85 -0.45 11.12
C PRO A 101 -2.72 -0.15 9.91
N TYR A 102 -3.54 0.87 10.02
CA TYR A 102 -4.34 1.39 8.92
C TYR A 102 -4.59 2.88 9.07
N ALA A 103 -4.73 3.54 7.93
CA ALA A 103 -5.36 4.84 7.80
C ALA A 103 -6.70 4.66 7.07
N HIS A 104 -7.77 5.19 7.61
CA HIS A 104 -9.11 5.09 7.07
C HIS A 104 -9.65 6.47 6.73
N CYS A 105 -10.09 6.65 5.49
CA CYS A 105 -10.75 7.86 5.05
C CYS A 105 -12.24 7.80 5.36
N GLY A 106 -12.71 8.66 6.28
CA GLY A 106 -14.12 8.72 6.70
C GLY A 106 -15.08 9.35 5.71
N GLU A 107 -14.60 9.78 4.54
CA GLU A 107 -15.37 10.46 3.50
C GLU A 107 -15.26 9.73 2.18
N ALA A 108 -16.31 9.80 1.35
CA ALA A 108 -16.25 9.28 0.00
C ALA A 108 -15.36 10.18 -0.89
N VAL A 109 -14.52 9.54 -1.71
CA VAL A 109 -13.61 10.21 -2.65
C VAL A 109 -13.80 9.65 -4.05
N THR A 110 -13.35 10.37 -5.08
CA THR A 110 -13.37 9.82 -6.43
C THR A 110 -12.44 8.61 -6.54
N ALA A 111 -12.81 7.62 -7.33
CA ALA A 111 -11.98 6.42 -7.54
C ALA A 111 -10.58 6.77 -8.08
N LYS A 112 -10.45 7.87 -8.83
CA LYS A 112 -9.14 8.40 -9.25
C LYS A 112 -8.27 8.77 -8.05
N VAL A 113 -8.79 9.55 -7.11
CA VAL A 113 -8.04 9.98 -5.92
C VAL A 113 -7.74 8.79 -5.01
N TYR A 114 -8.69 7.88 -4.86
CA TYR A 114 -8.50 6.67 -4.07
C TYR A 114 -7.34 5.82 -4.61
N ARG A 115 -7.25 5.62 -5.95
CA ARG A 115 -6.12 4.93 -6.59
C ARG A 115 -4.79 5.63 -6.37
N ILE A 116 -4.75 6.96 -6.45
CA ILE A 116 -3.54 7.74 -6.18
C ILE A 116 -3.11 7.51 -4.74
N ALA A 117 -4.03 7.62 -3.78
CA ALA A 117 -3.74 7.42 -2.37
C ALA A 117 -3.19 6.01 -2.09
N LEU A 118 -3.77 4.95 -2.70
CA LEU A 118 -3.28 3.58 -2.55
C LEU A 118 -1.84 3.40 -3.06
N LEU A 119 -1.47 4.02 -4.18
CA LEU A 119 -0.16 3.79 -4.80
C LEU A 119 0.94 4.70 -4.24
N THR A 120 0.60 5.83 -3.64
CA THR A 120 1.59 6.82 -3.20
C THR A 120 2.62 6.27 -2.21
N PRO A 121 2.26 5.51 -1.14
CA PRO A 121 3.26 4.93 -0.24
C PRO A 121 4.18 3.92 -0.95
N ALA A 122 3.63 3.07 -1.82
CA ALA A 122 4.40 2.12 -2.61
C ALA A 122 5.41 2.80 -3.53
N ILE A 123 5.05 3.95 -4.10
CA ILE A 123 5.96 4.75 -4.95
C ILE A 123 7.06 5.38 -4.09
N ILE A 124 6.69 6.06 -3.00
CA ILE A 124 7.63 6.87 -2.21
C ILE A 124 8.58 5.97 -1.39
N LEU A 125 8.05 4.99 -0.67
CA LEU A 125 8.84 4.15 0.23
C LEU A 125 9.38 2.87 -0.46
N GLY A 126 8.74 2.43 -1.53
CA GLY A 126 9.11 1.22 -2.27
C GLY A 126 9.88 1.51 -3.55
N LEU A 127 9.17 1.97 -4.60
CA LEU A 127 9.71 2.08 -5.95
C LEU A 127 10.89 3.05 -6.04
N ILE A 128 10.80 4.25 -5.47
CA ILE A 128 11.89 5.24 -5.53
C ILE A 128 13.17 4.70 -4.90
N PRO A 129 13.19 4.15 -3.68
CA PRO A 129 14.39 3.52 -3.12
C PRO A 129 14.92 2.36 -3.97
N ILE A 130 14.07 1.50 -4.54
CA ILE A 130 14.50 0.43 -5.45
C ILE A 130 15.23 1.00 -6.67
N LEU A 131 14.68 2.02 -7.31
CA LEU A 131 15.31 2.67 -8.46
C LEU A 131 16.66 3.30 -8.10
N ILE A 132 16.75 3.97 -6.95
CA ILE A 132 18.01 4.50 -6.43
C ILE A 132 19.00 3.36 -6.21
N SER A 133 18.55 2.22 -5.68
CA SER A 133 19.42 1.06 -5.44
C SER A 133 20.00 0.46 -6.72
N PHE A 134 19.22 0.43 -7.79
CA PHE A 134 19.71 -0.08 -9.08
C PHE A 134 20.82 0.79 -9.66
N VAL A 135 20.78 2.09 -9.43
CA VAL A 135 21.81 3.03 -9.89
C VAL A 135 23.02 3.04 -8.96
N SER A 136 22.80 3.04 -7.64
CA SER A 136 23.86 3.24 -6.64
C SER A 136 24.52 1.95 -6.13
N GLY A 137 23.84 0.79 -6.31
CA GLY A 137 24.24 -0.48 -5.69
C GLY A 137 24.04 -0.52 -4.17
N SER A 138 23.32 0.47 -3.60
CA SER A 138 23.11 0.55 -2.15
C SER A 138 22.17 -0.54 -1.66
N VAL A 139 22.67 -1.40 -0.79
CA VAL A 139 21.89 -2.46 -0.14
C VAL A 139 20.78 -1.89 0.75
N TRP A 140 21.03 -0.78 1.41
CA TRP A 140 20.01 -0.13 2.26
C TRP A 140 18.81 0.33 1.48
N PHE A 141 19.01 1.05 0.36
CA PHE A 141 17.91 1.45 -0.51
C PHE A 141 17.19 0.25 -1.12
N PHE A 142 17.92 -0.81 -1.48
CA PHE A 142 17.32 -2.03 -2.01
C PHE A 142 16.42 -2.71 -0.99
N VAL A 143 16.95 -3.02 0.21
CA VAL A 143 16.21 -3.78 1.22
C VAL A 143 15.04 -2.99 1.79
N THR A 144 15.21 -1.69 2.05
CA THR A 144 14.12 -0.84 2.53
C THR A 144 13.03 -0.68 1.47
N GLY A 145 13.41 -0.42 0.22
CA GLY A 145 12.46 -0.32 -0.89
C GLY A 145 11.70 -1.61 -1.14
N LEU A 146 12.39 -2.77 -1.08
CA LEU A 146 11.75 -4.08 -1.19
C LEU A 146 10.75 -4.32 -0.05
N LEU A 147 11.13 -4.04 1.20
CA LEU A 147 10.24 -4.18 2.35
C LEU A 147 8.95 -3.38 2.16
N PHE A 148 9.04 -2.10 1.77
CA PHE A 148 7.85 -1.27 1.61
C PHE A 148 7.06 -1.55 0.33
N THR A 149 7.67 -2.08 -0.72
CA THR A 149 6.93 -2.64 -1.86
C THR A 149 6.11 -3.86 -1.45
N VAL A 150 6.67 -4.71 -0.61
CA VAL A 150 5.99 -5.91 -0.09
C VAL A 150 4.87 -5.53 0.89
N THR A 151 5.07 -4.58 1.79
CA THR A 151 3.99 -4.11 2.68
C THR A 151 2.82 -3.50 1.91
N ALA A 152 3.08 -2.88 0.76
CA ALA A 152 2.04 -2.32 -0.12
C ALA A 152 1.30 -3.36 -0.98
N CYS A 153 1.56 -4.66 -0.85
CA CYS A 153 0.85 -5.68 -1.65
C CYS A 153 -0.66 -5.67 -1.42
N GLY A 154 -1.12 -5.29 -0.22
CA GLY A 154 -2.53 -5.07 0.07
C GLY A 154 -3.13 -3.93 -0.75
N ASP A 155 -2.40 -2.82 -0.87
CA ASP A 155 -2.83 -1.65 -1.65
C ASP A 155 -2.88 -1.95 -3.14
N PHE A 156 -1.92 -2.70 -3.67
CA PHE A 156 -1.93 -3.19 -5.05
C PHE A 156 -3.14 -4.10 -5.31
N LEU A 157 -3.50 -4.94 -4.35
CA LEU A 157 -4.69 -5.78 -4.46
C LEU A 157 -5.96 -4.93 -4.49
N ILE A 158 -6.11 -3.95 -3.58
CA ILE A 158 -7.26 -3.05 -3.57
C ILE A 158 -7.33 -2.25 -4.87
N PHE A 159 -6.19 -1.72 -5.33
CA PHE A 159 -6.09 -1.06 -6.64
C PHE A 159 -6.60 -1.96 -7.78
N TRP A 160 -6.24 -3.25 -7.77
CA TRP A 160 -6.72 -4.21 -8.75
C TRP A 160 -8.23 -4.46 -8.65
N LEU A 161 -8.79 -4.55 -7.44
CA LEU A 161 -10.23 -4.75 -7.23
C LEU A 161 -11.05 -3.60 -7.85
N ILE A 162 -10.59 -2.36 -7.70
CA ILE A 162 -11.28 -1.17 -8.19
C ILE A 162 -10.89 -0.75 -9.62
N ARG A 163 -10.10 -1.56 -10.34
CA ARG A 163 -9.57 -1.18 -11.67
C ARG A 163 -10.64 -0.84 -12.72
N LYS A 164 -11.85 -1.40 -12.57
CA LYS A 164 -12.98 -1.19 -13.49
C LYS A 164 -13.90 -0.04 -13.07
N VAL A 165 -13.75 0.51 -11.87
CA VAL A 165 -14.53 1.66 -11.42
C VAL A 165 -14.14 2.88 -12.24
N ARG A 166 -15.11 3.68 -12.68
CA ARG A 166 -14.83 4.93 -13.42
C ARG A 166 -14.11 5.92 -12.51
N ASN A 167 -13.25 6.76 -13.08
CA ASN A 167 -12.43 7.70 -12.33
C ASN A 167 -13.21 8.74 -11.54
N ASP A 168 -14.39 9.11 -12.03
CA ASP A 168 -15.31 10.11 -11.47
C ASP A 168 -16.27 9.53 -10.43
N GLN A 169 -16.49 8.23 -10.40
CA GLN A 169 -17.35 7.58 -9.41
C GLN A 169 -16.80 7.75 -7.99
N LEU A 170 -17.69 7.96 -7.04
CA LEU A 170 -17.35 8.04 -5.62
C LEU A 170 -17.18 6.66 -5.03
N VAL A 171 -16.15 6.51 -4.23
CA VAL A 171 -15.88 5.30 -3.45
C VAL A 171 -15.64 5.69 -1.99
N ALA A 172 -16.18 4.90 -1.07
CA ALA A 172 -15.96 5.02 0.35
C ALA A 172 -15.14 3.82 0.84
N ASP A 173 -14.09 4.11 1.62
CA ASP A 173 -13.24 3.10 2.21
C ASP A 173 -14.02 2.16 3.13
N HIS A 174 -13.79 0.84 3.07
CA HIS A 174 -14.55 -0.10 3.88
C HIS A 174 -13.97 -0.18 5.30
N PRO A 175 -14.78 -0.01 6.38
CA PRO A 175 -14.26 0.12 7.75
C PRO A 175 -13.62 -1.15 8.31
N GLU A 176 -13.99 -2.34 7.81
CA GLU A 176 -13.57 -3.63 8.40
C GLU A 176 -12.97 -4.61 7.37
N ARG A 177 -12.99 -4.29 6.10
CA ARG A 177 -12.56 -5.18 5.01
C ARG A 177 -11.55 -4.46 4.11
N ALA A 178 -10.76 -5.21 3.38
CA ALA A 178 -9.85 -4.64 2.40
C ALA A 178 -10.61 -4.26 1.12
N GLY A 179 -10.61 -2.98 0.79
CA GLY A 179 -11.31 -2.43 -0.38
C GLY A 179 -12.30 -1.33 -0.03
N CYS A 180 -13.18 -1.03 -0.95
CA CYS A 180 -14.13 0.07 -0.82
C CYS A 180 -15.52 -0.32 -1.34
N LYS A 181 -16.49 0.52 -1.05
CA LYS A 181 -17.83 0.51 -1.65
C LYS A 181 -17.93 1.61 -2.68
N VAL A 182 -18.54 1.35 -3.83
CA VAL A 182 -18.95 2.39 -4.77
C VAL A 182 -20.20 3.02 -4.21
N VAL A 183 -20.16 4.33 -3.99
CA VAL A 183 -21.29 5.11 -3.49
C VAL A 183 -22.02 5.64 -4.71
N GLY A 184 -23.35 5.44 -4.76
CA GLY A 184 -24.20 5.70 -5.92
C GLY A 184 -24.00 7.05 -6.62
N GLU A 185 -24.50 7.09 -7.87
CA GLU A 185 -24.52 8.31 -8.68
C GLU A 185 -25.45 9.36 -8.11
#